data_fc7066ca6a8c40550a4f252fb62de01f
#
_entry.id   fc7066ca6a8c40550a4f252fb62de01f
#
_cell.length_a   1.000
_cell.length_b   1.000
_cell.length_c   1.000
_cell.angle_alpha   90.00
_cell.angle_beta   90.00
_cell.angle_gamma   90.00
#
_symmetry.space_group_name_H-M   'P 1'
#
loop_
_entity.id
_entity.type
_entity.pdbx_description
1 polymer ?
#
loop_
_entity_poly.entity_id
_entity_poly.type
_entity_poly.pdbx_seq_one_letter_code
_entity_poly.pdbx_strand_id
1 'polypeptide(L)'
;MEAEALGTIPRGGEMTLSGFDGAFAQVEYGGQRGYVLSTYIVPKLDSAVPASELSYDGLRTELEGLAAEHPDAVALSSIGRSVEGRELLCAVVGGAEAEYDVLIQGCIHGREGMSAYLVLSQLEHLLEAGAPEDVRFHFIPMVNPDGAEISRTGQLGEAQRAIYESDLAAGHTELGEYEYAREWKANAAGVDLNRNFDAGWESLESRSAPSSESYRGAAPEDQPESRALADYTRLVKPDATLSYHTAGSLIYADYAGASERTNAASRSLGLALGAAAGYELEETETLDGGGYKDWAASALDIPSMTIELGYGDNPQRLTAYPTARLRNETAPLIAADWLRQNR
;
A
#
# COMPACT_ATOMS: atom_id res chain seq x y z
N MET A 1 22.21 -16.91 18.23
CA MET A 1 21.70 -17.90 19.23
C MET A 1 20.69 -18.78 18.52
N GLU A 2 20.87 -20.08 18.49
CA GLU A 2 19.79 -20.96 18.02
C GLU A 2 18.68 -20.93 19.07
N ALA A 3 17.45 -20.63 18.62
CA ALA A 3 16.29 -20.64 19.49
C ALA A 3 15.88 -22.08 19.77
N GLU A 4 15.64 -22.43 21.02
CA GLU A 4 15.19 -23.76 21.43
C GLU A 4 13.68 -23.89 21.14
N ALA A 5 13.28 -25.01 20.51
CA ALA A 5 11.88 -25.31 20.32
C ALA A 5 11.20 -25.65 21.65
N LEU A 6 10.28 -24.80 22.10
CA LEU A 6 9.55 -24.97 23.36
C LEU A 6 8.44 -26.03 23.27
N GLY A 7 7.98 -26.35 22.07
CA GLY A 7 6.92 -27.33 21.83
C GLY A 7 6.28 -27.19 20.45
N THR A 8 5.16 -27.84 20.25
CA THR A 8 4.38 -27.80 19.02
C THR A 8 2.96 -27.38 19.33
N ILE A 9 2.48 -26.35 18.61
CA ILE A 9 1.08 -25.95 18.63
C ILE A 9 0.35 -26.76 17.55
N PRO A 10 -0.67 -27.53 17.88
CA PRO A 10 -1.41 -28.29 16.89
C PRO A 10 -2.18 -27.38 15.93
N ARG A 11 -2.44 -27.86 14.71
CA ARG A 11 -3.26 -27.12 13.74
C ARG A 11 -4.64 -26.79 14.34
N GLY A 12 -5.00 -25.50 14.30
CA GLY A 12 -6.24 -24.98 14.91
C GLY A 12 -6.15 -24.72 16.41
N GLY A 13 -4.94 -24.85 17.02
CA GLY A 13 -4.72 -24.45 18.40
C GLY A 13 -4.88 -22.92 18.55
N GLU A 14 -5.67 -22.51 19.54
CA GLU A 14 -5.88 -21.08 19.84
C GLU A 14 -4.76 -20.57 20.76
N MET A 15 -4.22 -19.39 20.45
CA MET A 15 -3.17 -18.75 21.22
C MET A 15 -3.46 -17.27 21.38
N THR A 16 -2.88 -16.66 22.42
CA THR A 16 -2.97 -15.21 22.61
C THR A 16 -1.76 -14.56 21.94
N LEU A 17 -2.03 -13.61 21.05
CA LEU A 17 -1.00 -12.77 20.42
C LEU A 17 -0.65 -11.61 21.36
N SER A 18 0.63 -11.36 21.59
CA SER A 18 1.12 -10.24 22.40
C SER A 18 1.96 -9.22 21.62
N GLY A 19 2.33 -9.52 20.37
CA GLY A 19 3.11 -8.62 19.52
C GLY A 19 3.76 -9.35 18.36
N PHE A 20 4.60 -8.61 17.63
CA PHE A 20 5.40 -9.15 16.53
C PHE A 20 6.88 -8.80 16.73
N ASP A 21 7.76 -9.62 16.16
CA ASP A 21 9.20 -9.42 16.09
C ASP A 21 9.66 -9.97 14.72
N GLY A 22 9.78 -9.09 13.74
CA GLY A 22 10.00 -9.45 12.35
C GLY A 22 8.94 -10.45 11.83
N ALA A 23 9.38 -11.52 11.20
CA ALA A 23 8.50 -12.57 10.69
C ALA A 23 7.81 -13.41 11.78
N PHE A 24 8.14 -13.19 13.07
CA PHE A 24 7.62 -13.98 14.17
C PHE A 24 6.54 -13.23 14.95
N ALA A 25 5.51 -13.95 15.35
CA ALA A 25 4.50 -13.49 16.29
C ALA A 25 4.87 -13.95 17.70
N GLN A 26 4.83 -13.04 18.67
CA GLN A 26 4.94 -13.35 20.07
C GLN A 26 3.60 -13.88 20.58
N VAL A 27 3.58 -15.10 21.07
CA VAL A 27 2.34 -15.79 21.44
C VAL A 27 2.45 -16.42 22.82
N GLU A 28 1.28 -16.56 23.47
CA GLU A 28 1.12 -17.36 24.66
C GLU A 28 0.19 -18.56 24.35
N TYR A 29 0.69 -19.77 24.58
CA TYR A 29 -0.01 -21.02 24.38
C TYR A 29 0.23 -21.99 25.55
N GLY A 30 -0.82 -22.50 26.16
CA GLY A 30 -0.71 -23.43 27.30
C GLY A 30 0.06 -22.86 28.49
N GLY A 31 0.04 -21.54 28.70
CA GLY A 31 0.78 -20.86 29.79
C GLY A 31 2.26 -20.63 29.49
N GLN A 32 2.74 -20.96 28.31
CA GLN A 32 4.11 -20.70 27.86
C GLN A 32 4.11 -19.55 26.85
N ARG A 33 5.11 -18.69 26.92
CA ARG A 33 5.36 -17.63 25.95
C ARG A 33 6.46 -18.04 25.00
N GLY A 34 6.27 -17.74 23.71
CA GLY A 34 7.23 -18.07 22.68
C GLY A 34 6.93 -17.34 21.37
N TYR A 35 7.62 -17.77 20.33
CA TYR A 35 7.51 -17.19 18.99
C TYR A 35 7.04 -18.25 18.01
N VAL A 36 6.15 -17.85 17.11
CA VAL A 36 5.66 -18.66 15.99
C VAL A 36 5.81 -17.84 14.72
N LEU A 37 6.23 -18.45 13.60
CA LEU A 37 6.22 -17.76 12.31
C LEU A 37 4.81 -17.25 12.03
N SER A 38 4.67 -15.97 11.83
CA SER A 38 3.36 -15.30 11.67
C SER A 38 2.56 -15.78 10.47
N THR A 39 3.24 -16.37 9.46
CA THR A 39 2.60 -16.99 8.31
C THR A 39 1.76 -18.23 8.65
N TYR A 40 1.97 -18.83 9.83
CA TYR A 40 1.21 -19.98 10.30
C TYR A 40 0.06 -19.65 11.22
N ILE A 41 -0.09 -18.36 11.57
CA ILE A 41 -1.20 -17.91 12.41
C ILE A 41 -2.21 -17.14 11.57
N VAL A 42 -3.48 -17.43 11.83
CA VAL A 42 -4.58 -16.62 11.32
C VAL A 42 -5.20 -15.93 12.52
N PRO A 43 -5.20 -14.59 12.55
CA PRO A 43 -5.87 -13.86 13.62
C PRO A 43 -7.33 -14.29 13.68
N LYS A 44 -7.82 -14.55 14.89
CA LYS A 44 -9.25 -14.75 15.15
C LYS A 44 -9.89 -13.36 15.29
N LEU A 45 -9.77 -12.57 14.22
CA LEU A 45 -10.46 -11.31 14.10
C LEU A 45 -11.93 -11.62 13.74
N ASP A 46 -12.87 -10.84 14.27
CA ASP A 46 -14.26 -10.85 13.81
C ASP A 46 -14.36 -10.42 12.31
N SER A 47 -13.31 -9.81 11.75
CA SER A 47 -13.16 -9.60 10.32
C SER A 47 -12.78 -10.91 9.63
N ALA A 48 -13.79 -11.57 9.06
CA ALA A 48 -13.58 -12.70 8.17
C ALA A 48 -12.58 -12.36 7.04
N VAL A 49 -11.86 -13.38 6.55
CA VAL A 49 -11.17 -13.27 5.25
C VAL A 49 -12.20 -12.77 4.24
N PRO A 50 -11.92 -11.69 3.49
CA PRO A 50 -12.85 -11.18 2.50
C PRO A 50 -13.30 -12.30 1.56
N ALA A 51 -14.60 -12.35 1.26
CA ALA A 51 -15.17 -13.42 0.44
C ALA A 51 -14.67 -13.37 -1.02
N SER A 52 -14.27 -12.20 -1.48
CA SER A 52 -13.74 -11.96 -2.83
C SER A 52 -12.76 -10.79 -2.82
N GLU A 53 -11.96 -10.67 -3.87
CA GLU A 53 -11.12 -9.49 -4.09
C GLU A 53 -11.98 -8.23 -4.26
N LEU A 54 -11.51 -7.12 -3.72
CA LEU A 54 -12.22 -5.83 -3.75
C LEU A 54 -12.30 -5.31 -5.19
N SER A 55 -13.51 -5.14 -5.69
CA SER A 55 -13.75 -4.46 -6.95
C SER A 55 -13.77 -2.95 -6.75
N TYR A 56 -13.57 -2.18 -7.83
CA TYR A 56 -13.73 -0.73 -7.80
C TYR A 56 -15.14 -0.31 -7.35
N ASP A 57 -16.18 -0.96 -7.88
CA ASP A 57 -17.56 -0.66 -7.49
C ASP A 57 -17.85 -1.02 -6.03
N GLY A 58 -17.24 -2.12 -5.53
CA GLY A 58 -17.30 -2.50 -4.12
C GLY A 58 -16.65 -1.45 -3.23
N LEU A 59 -15.41 -1.05 -3.55
CA LEU A 59 -14.71 0.02 -2.82
C LEU A 59 -15.52 1.32 -2.80
N ARG A 60 -16.05 1.72 -3.94
CA ARG A 60 -16.87 2.94 -4.06
C ARG A 60 -18.11 2.86 -3.15
N THR A 61 -18.81 1.71 -3.17
CA THR A 61 -19.98 1.49 -2.32
C THR A 61 -19.65 1.59 -0.84
N GLU A 62 -18.55 0.99 -0.39
CA GLU A 62 -18.09 1.06 0.99
C GLU A 62 -17.74 2.50 1.40
N LEU A 63 -16.99 3.24 0.57
CA LEU A 63 -16.63 4.64 0.86
C LEU A 63 -17.84 5.56 0.87
N GLU A 64 -18.80 5.39 -0.06
CA GLU A 64 -20.06 6.15 -0.07
C GLU A 64 -20.91 5.80 1.18
N GLY A 65 -20.90 4.54 1.60
CA GLY A 65 -21.56 4.08 2.84
C GLY A 65 -20.96 4.74 4.08
N LEU A 66 -19.64 4.67 4.25
CA LEU A 66 -18.94 5.31 5.38
C LEU A 66 -19.17 6.83 5.43
N ALA A 67 -19.14 7.50 4.28
CA ALA A 67 -19.44 8.94 4.22
C ALA A 67 -20.89 9.27 4.58
N ALA A 68 -21.85 8.39 4.25
CA ALA A 68 -23.26 8.55 4.60
C ALA A 68 -23.52 8.25 6.10
N GLU A 69 -22.81 7.28 6.68
CA GLU A 69 -22.90 6.92 8.09
C GLU A 69 -22.20 7.95 9.00
N HIS A 70 -21.14 8.59 8.50
CA HIS A 70 -20.32 9.55 9.24
C HIS A 70 -20.22 10.91 8.53
N PRO A 71 -21.35 11.60 8.22
CA PRO A 71 -21.36 12.78 7.35
C PRO A 71 -20.59 13.98 7.91
N ASP A 72 -20.40 14.06 9.22
CA ASP A 72 -19.64 15.12 9.89
C ASP A 72 -18.14 14.78 10.05
N ALA A 73 -17.76 13.51 9.82
CA ALA A 73 -16.41 13.01 10.04
C ALA A 73 -15.68 12.65 8.74
N VAL A 74 -16.39 12.22 7.70
CA VAL A 74 -15.82 11.76 6.44
C VAL A 74 -16.22 12.69 5.29
N ALA A 75 -15.22 13.31 4.66
CA ALA A 75 -15.41 14.02 3.40
C ALA A 75 -14.91 13.14 2.24
N LEU A 76 -15.83 12.62 1.42
CA LEU A 76 -15.52 11.83 0.24
C LEU A 76 -15.43 12.71 -0.99
N SER A 77 -14.36 12.57 -1.77
CA SER A 77 -14.13 13.30 -3.01
C SER A 77 -13.35 12.47 -4.02
N SER A 78 -13.20 12.99 -5.24
CA SER A 78 -12.32 12.45 -6.27
C SER A 78 -11.12 13.36 -6.47
N ILE A 79 -9.90 12.79 -6.47
CA ILE A 79 -8.67 13.53 -6.78
C ILE A 79 -8.36 13.56 -8.28
N GLY A 80 -9.06 12.77 -9.08
CA GLY A 80 -8.86 12.65 -10.53
C GLY A 80 -9.56 11.43 -11.11
N ARG A 81 -9.17 11.07 -12.33
CA ARG A 81 -9.71 9.91 -13.04
C ARG A 81 -8.59 9.06 -13.63
N SER A 82 -8.82 7.75 -13.70
CA SER A 82 -7.95 6.80 -14.37
C SER A 82 -8.04 6.91 -15.91
N VAL A 83 -7.20 6.14 -16.60
CA VAL A 83 -7.22 6.03 -18.08
C VAL A 83 -8.62 5.66 -18.61
N GLU A 84 -9.33 4.74 -17.95
CA GLU A 84 -10.68 4.31 -18.33
C GLU A 84 -11.79 5.18 -17.72
N GLY A 85 -11.43 6.26 -17.03
CA GLY A 85 -12.35 7.26 -16.50
C GLY A 85 -12.96 6.96 -15.14
N ARG A 86 -12.47 5.93 -14.42
CA ARG A 86 -12.85 5.66 -13.02
C ARG A 86 -12.31 6.75 -12.11
N GLU A 87 -13.11 7.17 -11.14
CA GLU A 87 -12.69 8.20 -10.18
C GLU A 87 -11.64 7.64 -9.20
N LEU A 88 -10.60 8.41 -8.92
CA LEU A 88 -9.66 8.13 -7.85
C LEU A 88 -10.23 8.71 -6.56
N LEU A 89 -10.86 7.85 -5.76
CA LEU A 89 -11.59 8.27 -4.57
C LEU A 89 -10.65 8.54 -3.41
N CYS A 90 -10.91 9.64 -2.70
CA CYS A 90 -10.22 10.05 -1.49
C CYS A 90 -11.23 10.32 -0.38
N ALA A 91 -11.10 9.60 0.73
CA ALA A 91 -11.83 9.88 1.96
C ALA A 91 -10.93 10.67 2.92
N VAL A 92 -11.41 11.80 3.39
CA VAL A 92 -10.68 12.67 4.33
C VAL A 92 -11.38 12.62 5.69
N VAL A 93 -10.60 12.34 6.75
CA VAL A 93 -11.04 12.30 8.14
C VAL A 93 -10.17 13.23 8.98
N GLY A 94 -10.79 14.07 9.78
CA GLY A 94 -10.13 15.06 10.65
C GLY A 94 -10.66 16.48 10.42
N GLY A 95 -10.34 17.37 11.35
CA GLY A 95 -10.82 18.76 11.35
C GLY A 95 -10.21 19.62 10.24
N ALA A 96 -10.93 20.67 9.84
CA ALA A 96 -10.41 21.67 8.90
C ALA A 96 -9.19 22.44 9.45
N GLU A 97 -9.10 22.56 10.77
CA GLU A 97 -8.04 23.25 11.49
C GLU A 97 -6.96 22.30 12.04
N ALA A 98 -6.89 21.05 11.51
CA ALA A 98 -5.86 20.10 11.90
C ALA A 98 -4.46 20.67 11.62
N GLU A 99 -3.53 20.44 12.56
CA GLU A 99 -2.15 20.93 12.49
C GLU A 99 -1.32 20.13 11.50
N TYR A 100 -1.64 18.84 11.37
CA TYR A 100 -0.89 17.87 10.56
C TYR A 100 -1.78 17.18 9.53
N ASP A 101 -1.19 16.83 8.39
CA ASP A 101 -1.81 16.04 7.34
C ASP A 101 -1.03 14.76 7.07
N VAL A 102 -1.71 13.61 7.03
CA VAL A 102 -1.14 12.31 6.65
C VAL A 102 -1.85 11.78 5.42
N LEU A 103 -1.11 11.49 4.35
CA LEU A 103 -1.65 10.86 3.14
C LEU A 103 -1.33 9.36 3.14
N ILE A 104 -2.35 8.54 2.97
CA ILE A 104 -2.28 7.08 2.99
C ILE A 104 -2.87 6.55 1.70
N GLN A 105 -2.10 5.80 0.94
CA GLN A 105 -2.56 5.27 -0.33
C GLN A 105 -2.22 3.78 -0.49
N GLY A 106 -2.99 3.08 -1.35
CA GLY A 106 -2.78 1.70 -1.71
C GLY A 106 -3.12 1.42 -3.18
N CYS A 107 -2.83 0.22 -3.61
CA CYS A 107 -3.17 -0.30 -4.93
C CYS A 107 -2.73 0.61 -6.10
N ILE A 108 -1.50 1.13 -6.01
CA ILE A 108 -0.86 1.81 -7.15
C ILE A 108 -0.47 0.80 -8.23
N HIS A 109 -0.17 -0.44 -7.83
CA HIS A 109 -0.03 -1.56 -8.73
C HIS A 109 -1.33 -2.39 -8.77
N GLY A 110 -1.81 -2.70 -9.97
CA GLY A 110 -3.11 -3.35 -10.15
C GLY A 110 -3.26 -4.68 -9.41
N ARG A 111 -2.20 -5.51 -9.41
CA ARG A 111 -2.19 -6.84 -8.74
C ARG A 111 -2.13 -6.80 -7.20
N GLU A 112 -2.06 -5.62 -6.60
CA GLU A 112 -1.86 -5.44 -5.16
C GLU A 112 -3.15 -5.04 -4.42
N GLY A 113 -4.29 -5.61 -4.83
CA GLY A 113 -5.62 -5.29 -4.28
C GLY A 113 -5.76 -5.48 -2.76
N MET A 114 -4.89 -6.28 -2.12
CA MET A 114 -4.88 -6.43 -0.65
C MET A 114 -4.53 -5.10 0.04
N SER A 115 -3.70 -4.27 -0.56
CA SER A 115 -3.36 -2.95 -0.03
C SER A 115 -4.55 -1.99 -0.02
N ALA A 116 -5.46 -2.09 -1.01
CA ALA A 116 -6.70 -1.33 -1.01
C ALA A 116 -7.63 -1.71 0.15
N TYR A 117 -7.77 -3.01 0.42
CA TYR A 117 -8.50 -3.49 1.59
C TYR A 117 -7.92 -2.95 2.91
N LEU A 118 -6.58 -2.96 3.03
CA LEU A 118 -5.95 -2.45 4.24
C LEU A 118 -6.24 -0.96 4.44
N VAL A 119 -6.06 -0.14 3.41
CA VAL A 119 -6.30 1.31 3.51
C VAL A 119 -7.77 1.60 3.86
N LEU A 120 -8.72 0.82 3.31
CA LEU A 120 -10.12 0.91 3.70
C LEU A 120 -10.32 0.54 5.18
N SER A 121 -9.72 -0.56 5.66
CA SER A 121 -9.85 -0.97 7.06
C SER A 121 -9.18 -0.02 8.04
N GLN A 122 -8.15 0.70 7.63
CA GLN A 122 -7.54 1.76 8.44
C GLN A 122 -8.47 2.96 8.61
N LEU A 123 -9.21 3.33 7.55
CA LEU A 123 -10.26 4.34 7.63
C LEU A 123 -11.37 3.91 8.62
N GLU A 124 -11.88 2.68 8.48
CA GLU A 124 -12.89 2.13 9.38
C GLU A 124 -12.40 2.14 10.83
N HIS A 125 -11.20 1.62 11.07
CA HIS A 125 -10.60 1.58 12.41
C HIS A 125 -10.43 2.98 13.02
N LEU A 126 -10.01 3.97 12.21
CA LEU A 126 -9.86 5.34 12.67
C LEU A 126 -11.21 5.96 13.06
N LEU A 127 -12.28 5.66 12.33
CA LEU A 127 -13.64 6.11 12.65
C LEU A 127 -14.15 5.47 13.94
N GLU A 128 -13.88 4.18 14.15
CA GLU A 128 -14.25 3.45 15.38
C GLU A 128 -13.46 3.92 16.60
N ALA A 129 -12.15 4.13 16.46
CA ALA A 129 -11.26 4.56 17.54
C ALA A 129 -11.42 6.05 17.91
N GLY A 130 -11.93 6.84 16.99
CA GLY A 130 -11.98 8.30 17.06
C GLY A 130 -10.70 8.95 16.50
N ALA A 131 -10.84 9.70 15.42
CA ALA A 131 -9.72 10.43 14.83
C ALA A 131 -9.20 11.51 15.77
N PRO A 132 -7.86 11.68 15.89
CA PRO A 132 -7.26 12.81 16.59
C PRO A 132 -7.68 14.15 15.95
N GLU A 133 -8.02 15.14 16.78
CA GLU A 133 -8.50 16.44 16.31
C GLU A 133 -7.41 17.28 15.60
N ASP A 134 -6.14 17.03 15.94
CA ASP A 134 -4.97 17.75 15.44
C ASP A 134 -4.36 17.14 14.17
N VAL A 135 -4.88 15.99 13.70
CA VAL A 135 -4.38 15.31 12.49
C VAL A 135 -5.52 15.07 11.51
N ARG A 136 -5.30 15.40 10.25
CA ARG A 136 -6.18 15.09 9.14
C ARG A 136 -5.58 13.99 8.27
N PHE A 137 -6.38 12.98 8.00
CA PHE A 137 -5.97 11.81 7.24
C PHE A 137 -6.65 11.79 5.89
N HIS A 138 -5.86 11.54 4.83
CA HIS A 138 -6.30 11.44 3.46
C HIS A 138 -6.11 9.99 3.00
N PHE A 139 -7.20 9.24 2.86
CA PHE A 139 -7.18 7.84 2.44
C PHE A 139 -7.52 7.72 0.96
N ILE A 140 -6.59 7.18 0.18
CA ILE A 140 -6.74 6.88 -1.25
C ILE A 140 -6.54 5.37 -1.42
N PRO A 141 -7.58 4.53 -1.19
CA PRO A 141 -7.39 3.08 -1.12
C PRO A 141 -6.97 2.44 -2.45
N MET A 142 -7.34 3.03 -3.59
CA MET A 142 -7.09 2.44 -4.91
C MET A 142 -6.65 3.51 -5.90
N VAL A 143 -5.33 3.69 -6.03
CA VAL A 143 -4.73 4.66 -6.98
C VAL A 143 -4.87 4.19 -8.43
N ASN A 144 -4.85 2.88 -8.67
CA ASN A 144 -4.90 2.26 -9.99
C ASN A 144 -6.15 1.37 -10.15
N PRO A 145 -7.35 1.95 -10.25
CA PRO A 145 -8.59 1.18 -10.32
C PRO A 145 -8.70 0.31 -11.59
N ASP A 146 -8.15 0.77 -12.71
CA ASP A 146 -8.20 0.03 -13.97
C ASP A 146 -7.31 -1.21 -13.93
N GLY A 147 -6.06 -1.06 -13.48
CA GLY A 147 -5.13 -2.17 -13.28
C GLY A 147 -5.65 -3.18 -12.25
N ALA A 148 -6.30 -2.68 -11.19
CA ALA A 148 -6.94 -3.54 -10.17
C ALA A 148 -8.05 -4.41 -10.78
N GLU A 149 -8.91 -3.85 -11.63
CA GLU A 149 -9.97 -4.60 -12.30
C GLU A 149 -9.42 -5.62 -13.29
N ILE A 150 -8.36 -5.28 -14.04
CA ILE A 150 -7.66 -6.22 -14.93
C ILE A 150 -7.14 -7.41 -14.12
N SER A 151 -6.37 -7.14 -13.07
CA SER A 151 -5.79 -8.20 -12.24
C SER A 151 -6.86 -9.03 -11.54
N ARG A 152 -7.87 -8.38 -10.93
CA ARG A 152 -8.95 -9.06 -10.21
C ARG A 152 -9.77 -10.00 -11.10
N THR A 153 -10.08 -9.57 -12.33
CA THR A 153 -10.92 -10.36 -13.24
C THR A 153 -10.13 -11.38 -14.07
N GLY A 154 -8.82 -11.17 -14.24
CA GLY A 154 -8.01 -11.94 -15.19
C GLY A 154 -8.42 -11.70 -16.64
N GLN A 155 -9.01 -10.55 -16.95
CA GLN A 155 -9.54 -10.23 -18.29
C GLN A 155 -8.80 -9.02 -18.88
N LEU A 156 -8.33 -9.18 -20.11
CA LEU A 156 -7.72 -8.11 -20.90
C LEU A 156 -8.77 -7.52 -21.86
N GLY A 157 -8.83 -6.18 -21.90
CA GLY A 157 -9.47 -5.47 -22.99
C GLY A 157 -8.65 -5.55 -24.29
N GLU A 158 -9.14 -4.95 -25.36
CA GLU A 158 -8.46 -4.98 -26.67
C GLU A 158 -7.06 -4.33 -26.61
N ALA A 159 -6.94 -3.19 -25.94
CA ALA A 159 -5.65 -2.49 -25.79
C ALA A 159 -4.65 -3.31 -24.96
N GLN A 160 -5.08 -3.88 -23.84
CA GLN A 160 -4.22 -4.69 -22.98
C GLN A 160 -3.83 -6.03 -23.63
N ARG A 161 -4.71 -6.60 -24.48
CA ARG A 161 -4.37 -7.80 -25.26
C ARG A 161 -3.27 -7.50 -26.29
N ALA A 162 -3.29 -6.34 -26.93
CA ALA A 162 -2.21 -5.92 -27.82
C ALA A 162 -0.87 -5.77 -27.06
N ILE A 163 -0.90 -5.29 -25.81
CA ILE A 163 0.28 -5.25 -24.92
C ILE A 163 0.77 -6.66 -24.60
N TYR A 164 -0.13 -7.57 -24.25
CA TYR A 164 0.20 -8.97 -23.98
C TYR A 164 0.88 -9.64 -25.19
N GLU A 165 0.32 -9.47 -26.39
CA GLU A 165 0.91 -10.00 -27.62
C GLU A 165 2.30 -9.42 -27.91
N SER A 166 2.50 -8.13 -27.61
CA SER A 166 3.80 -7.47 -27.70
C SER A 166 4.82 -8.04 -26.71
N ASP A 167 4.41 -8.25 -25.45
CA ASP A 167 5.26 -8.83 -24.41
C ASP A 167 5.63 -10.28 -24.69
N LEU A 168 4.70 -11.09 -25.22
CA LEU A 168 5.00 -12.44 -25.72
C LEU A 168 6.03 -12.42 -26.85
N ALA A 169 5.82 -11.55 -27.84
CA ALA A 169 6.72 -11.44 -28.98
C ALA A 169 8.14 -10.96 -28.59
N ALA A 170 8.22 -10.12 -27.55
CA ALA A 170 9.49 -9.61 -26.99
C ALA A 170 10.16 -10.60 -26.00
N GLY A 171 9.47 -11.69 -25.63
CA GLY A 171 9.96 -12.65 -24.62
C GLY A 171 9.92 -12.09 -23.20
N HIS A 172 9.09 -11.10 -22.94
CA HIS A 172 8.90 -10.52 -21.61
C HIS A 172 8.00 -11.38 -20.72
N THR A 173 7.21 -12.27 -21.29
CA THR A 173 6.35 -13.22 -20.58
C THR A 173 6.24 -14.54 -21.35
N GLU A 174 5.99 -15.62 -20.61
CA GLU A 174 5.61 -16.95 -21.12
C GLU A 174 4.24 -17.37 -20.59
N LEU A 175 3.58 -16.47 -19.80
CA LEU A 175 2.29 -16.75 -19.17
C LEU A 175 1.16 -16.84 -20.19
N GLY A 176 0.12 -17.60 -19.87
CA GLY A 176 -1.15 -17.50 -20.57
C GLY A 176 -1.85 -16.16 -20.33
N GLU A 177 -2.81 -15.80 -21.20
CA GLU A 177 -3.50 -14.49 -21.12
C GLU A 177 -4.15 -14.24 -19.75
N TYR A 178 -4.76 -15.27 -19.16
CA TYR A 178 -5.39 -15.16 -17.84
C TYR A 178 -4.35 -14.91 -16.73
N GLU A 179 -3.29 -15.70 -16.66
CA GLU A 179 -2.23 -15.55 -15.66
C GLU A 179 -1.52 -14.21 -15.84
N TYR A 180 -1.23 -13.80 -17.07
CA TYR A 180 -0.67 -12.49 -17.38
C TYR A 180 -1.54 -11.34 -16.89
N ALA A 181 -2.87 -11.43 -17.11
CA ALA A 181 -3.81 -10.44 -16.60
C ALA A 181 -3.86 -10.44 -15.05
N ARG A 182 -3.80 -11.62 -14.42
CA ARG A 182 -3.75 -11.73 -12.95
C ARG A 182 -2.52 -11.05 -12.35
N GLU A 183 -1.38 -11.10 -13.04
CA GLU A 183 -0.12 -10.47 -12.62
C GLU A 183 0.03 -9.01 -13.10
N TRP A 184 -1.02 -8.42 -13.66
CA TRP A 184 -1.01 -7.06 -14.20
C TRP A 184 -0.70 -6.02 -13.12
N LYS A 185 0.46 -5.37 -13.22
CA LYS A 185 0.96 -4.36 -12.30
C LYS A 185 0.63 -2.93 -12.75
N ALA A 186 0.71 -2.69 -14.06
CA ALA A 186 0.57 -1.38 -14.71
C ALA A 186 -0.86 -0.81 -14.62
N ASN A 187 -1.06 0.42 -15.07
CA ASN A 187 -2.38 0.96 -15.35
C ASN A 187 -2.95 0.41 -16.68
N ALA A 188 -4.15 0.85 -17.09
CA ALA A 188 -4.78 0.37 -18.33
C ALA A 188 -3.99 0.72 -19.60
N ALA A 189 -3.10 1.69 -19.57
CA ALA A 189 -2.22 2.05 -20.68
C ALA A 189 -0.89 1.26 -20.71
N GLY A 190 -0.69 0.33 -19.77
CA GLY A 190 0.53 -0.47 -19.68
C GLY A 190 1.72 0.31 -19.10
N VAL A 191 1.48 1.30 -18.24
CA VAL A 191 2.50 2.07 -17.55
C VAL A 191 2.55 1.65 -16.08
N ASP A 192 3.74 1.30 -15.58
CA ASP A 192 4.01 1.09 -14.17
C ASP A 192 3.96 2.45 -13.44
N LEU A 193 2.85 2.71 -12.75
CA LEU A 193 2.62 4.00 -12.09
C LEU A 193 3.69 4.32 -11.05
N ASN A 194 4.25 3.31 -10.37
CA ASN A 194 5.33 3.49 -9.40
C ASN A 194 6.72 3.58 -10.05
N ARG A 195 6.77 3.84 -11.35
CA ARG A 195 7.92 4.25 -12.17
C ARG A 195 7.66 5.56 -12.92
N ASN A 196 6.49 6.18 -12.72
CA ASN A 196 6.03 7.33 -13.50
C ASN A 196 6.14 8.68 -12.77
N PHE A 197 6.81 8.73 -11.60
CA PHE A 197 7.06 9.99 -10.88
C PHE A 197 8.46 10.55 -11.19
N ASP A 198 8.62 11.88 -11.07
CA ASP A 198 9.87 12.58 -11.35
C ASP A 198 10.87 12.47 -10.17
N ALA A 199 11.39 11.28 -9.99
CA ALA A 199 12.42 10.95 -9.00
C ALA A 199 13.50 10.09 -9.65
N GLY A 200 14.48 10.72 -10.28
CA GLY A 200 15.50 9.99 -11.06
C GLY A 200 14.96 9.31 -12.32
N TRP A 201 13.78 9.72 -12.78
CA TRP A 201 13.01 9.08 -13.83
C TRP A 201 13.83 8.84 -15.12
N GLU A 202 14.65 9.80 -15.54
CA GLU A 202 15.43 9.70 -16.78
C GLU A 202 16.46 8.56 -16.76
N SER A 203 16.97 8.21 -15.58
CA SER A 203 17.98 7.17 -15.38
C SER A 203 17.44 5.79 -15.05
N LEU A 204 16.11 5.65 -14.93
CA LEU A 204 15.48 4.36 -14.62
C LEU A 204 15.67 3.35 -15.74
N GLU A 205 16.04 2.13 -15.38
CA GLU A 205 15.85 0.99 -16.28
C GLU A 205 14.34 0.77 -16.48
N SER A 206 13.94 0.68 -17.74
CA SER A 206 12.54 0.58 -18.11
C SER A 206 12.37 -0.27 -19.36
N ARG A 207 11.25 -0.95 -19.49
CA ARG A 207 10.82 -1.47 -20.79
C ARG A 207 10.68 -0.32 -21.79
N SER A 208 10.89 -0.59 -23.04
CA SER A 208 10.89 0.42 -24.10
C SER A 208 9.49 0.76 -24.64
N ALA A 209 8.48 -0.01 -24.24
CA ALA A 209 7.10 0.10 -24.70
C ALA A 209 6.13 -0.28 -23.57
N PRO A 210 4.84 0.07 -23.67
CA PRO A 210 3.80 -0.35 -22.75
C PRO A 210 3.84 -1.86 -22.49
N SER A 211 3.72 -2.22 -21.20
CA SER A 211 3.80 -3.59 -20.72
C SER A 211 2.98 -3.75 -19.43
N SER A 212 2.76 -4.99 -18.98
CA SER A 212 2.10 -5.24 -17.70
C SER A 212 2.88 -4.72 -16.49
N GLU A 213 4.19 -4.45 -16.64
CA GLU A 213 5.06 -3.91 -15.58
C GLU A 213 6.29 -3.22 -16.15
N SER A 214 7.00 -2.46 -15.31
CA SER A 214 8.34 -1.89 -15.59
C SER A 214 8.42 -0.90 -16.75
N TYR A 215 7.35 -0.50 -17.40
CA TYR A 215 7.34 0.60 -18.35
C TYR A 215 7.02 1.91 -17.64
N ARG A 216 7.94 2.86 -17.68
CA ARG A 216 7.87 4.12 -16.92
C ARG A 216 7.03 5.23 -17.56
N GLY A 217 6.44 4.99 -18.74
CA GLY A 217 5.77 6.03 -19.54
C GLY A 217 6.72 6.77 -20.48
N ALA A 218 6.20 7.75 -21.19
CA ALA A 218 6.96 8.58 -22.14
C ALA A 218 7.58 9.83 -21.46
N ALA A 219 7.00 10.27 -20.35
CA ALA A 219 7.48 11.37 -19.49
C ALA A 219 7.04 11.12 -18.04
N PRO A 220 7.71 11.73 -17.05
CA PRO A 220 7.23 11.65 -15.67
C PRO A 220 5.84 12.29 -15.54
N GLU A 221 5.00 11.68 -14.72
CA GLU A 221 3.62 12.11 -14.47
C GLU A 221 2.75 12.25 -15.74
N ASP A 222 3.05 11.49 -16.80
CA ASP A 222 2.26 11.52 -18.03
C ASP A 222 0.96 10.71 -17.92
N GLN A 223 0.85 9.85 -16.91
CA GLN A 223 -0.37 9.10 -16.67
C GLN A 223 -1.38 9.89 -15.81
N PRO A 224 -2.68 9.76 -16.08
CA PRO A 224 -3.69 10.51 -15.33
C PRO A 224 -3.70 10.17 -13.84
N GLU A 225 -3.45 8.91 -13.46
CA GLU A 225 -3.43 8.46 -12.08
C GLU A 225 -2.23 9.02 -11.31
N SER A 226 -1.02 8.92 -11.85
CA SER A 226 0.20 9.45 -11.21
C SER A 226 0.15 10.98 -11.11
N ARG A 227 -0.35 11.65 -12.15
CA ARG A 227 -0.58 13.10 -12.14
C ARG A 227 -1.58 13.52 -11.08
N ALA A 228 -2.73 12.82 -11.00
CA ALA A 228 -3.76 13.14 -10.01
C ALA A 228 -3.24 12.99 -8.58
N LEU A 229 -2.50 11.91 -8.28
CA LEU A 229 -1.89 11.70 -6.98
C LEU A 229 -0.82 12.77 -6.68
N ALA A 230 0.04 13.09 -7.64
CA ALA A 230 1.06 14.12 -7.50
C ALA A 230 0.46 15.51 -7.27
N ASP A 231 -0.56 15.90 -8.05
CA ASP A 231 -1.21 17.19 -7.93
C ASP A 231 -1.96 17.32 -6.59
N TYR A 232 -2.61 16.24 -6.15
CA TYR A 232 -3.25 16.21 -4.84
C TYR A 232 -2.24 16.33 -3.71
N THR A 233 -1.11 15.61 -3.78
CA THR A 233 -0.03 15.70 -2.80
C THR A 233 0.57 17.12 -2.74
N ARG A 234 0.78 17.78 -3.90
CA ARG A 234 1.23 19.19 -3.96
C ARG A 234 0.22 20.15 -3.35
N LEU A 235 -1.09 19.88 -3.51
CA LEU A 235 -2.16 20.68 -2.95
C LEU A 235 -2.23 20.56 -1.42
N VAL A 236 -2.23 19.33 -0.90
CA VAL A 236 -2.35 19.03 0.53
C VAL A 236 -1.05 19.32 1.28
N LYS A 237 0.10 18.96 0.69
CA LYS A 237 1.43 19.02 1.30
C LYS A 237 1.47 18.27 2.63
N PRO A 238 1.17 16.97 2.64
CA PRO A 238 1.08 16.20 3.87
C PRO A 238 2.41 16.20 4.63
N ASP A 239 2.36 16.07 5.94
CA ASP A 239 3.53 15.98 6.82
C ASP A 239 4.18 14.59 6.77
N ALA A 240 3.45 13.58 6.33
CA ALA A 240 3.96 12.24 6.04
C ALA A 240 3.09 11.51 5.00
N THR A 241 3.70 10.56 4.27
CA THR A 241 2.95 9.66 3.37
C THR A 241 3.24 8.20 3.66
N LEU A 242 2.18 7.37 3.65
CA LEU A 242 2.25 5.93 3.78
C LEU A 242 1.74 5.28 2.49
N SER A 243 2.60 4.53 1.79
CA SER A 243 2.26 3.86 0.54
C SER A 243 2.25 2.35 0.76
N TYR A 244 1.08 1.74 0.67
CA TYR A 244 0.93 0.29 0.88
C TYR A 244 1.04 -0.48 -0.42
N HIS A 245 1.91 -1.47 -0.39
CA HIS A 245 2.24 -2.40 -1.46
C HIS A 245 2.14 -3.86 -1.01
N THR A 246 2.42 -4.77 -1.89
CA THR A 246 2.70 -6.18 -1.65
C THR A 246 3.85 -6.63 -2.59
N ALA A 247 4.79 -7.47 -2.17
CA ALA A 247 4.86 -8.22 -0.94
C ALA A 247 6.29 -8.18 -0.36
N GLY A 248 6.41 -8.34 0.98
CA GLY A 248 7.74 -8.38 1.61
C GLY A 248 7.69 -8.41 3.13
N SER A 249 6.63 -7.88 3.75
CA SER A 249 6.55 -7.63 5.21
C SER A 249 7.73 -6.82 5.73
N LEU A 250 8.04 -5.73 5.02
CA LEU A 250 9.15 -4.82 5.30
C LEU A 250 8.76 -3.38 4.95
N ILE A 251 9.62 -2.42 5.27
CA ILE A 251 9.41 -1.00 5.01
C ILE A 251 10.63 -0.42 4.29
N TYR A 252 10.41 0.25 3.16
CA TYR A 252 11.39 1.09 2.50
C TYR A 252 11.15 2.55 2.93
N ALA A 253 12.15 3.16 3.60
CA ALA A 253 12.05 4.53 4.11
C ALA A 253 13.05 5.49 3.46
N ASP A 254 14.08 4.99 2.82
CA ASP A 254 15.14 5.80 2.23
C ASP A 254 14.99 5.98 0.73
N TYR A 255 15.54 7.10 0.24
CA TYR A 255 15.80 7.35 -1.16
C TYR A 255 17.06 8.20 -1.31
N ALA A 256 18.04 7.72 -2.08
CA ALA A 256 19.32 8.40 -2.22
C ALA A 256 19.22 9.82 -2.85
N GLY A 257 18.13 10.12 -3.58
CA GLY A 257 17.84 11.44 -4.12
C GLY A 257 17.21 12.43 -3.14
N ALA A 258 16.77 11.98 -1.96
CA ALA A 258 16.17 12.83 -0.93
C ALA A 258 17.24 13.44 -0.01
N SER A 259 16.85 14.51 0.72
CA SER A 259 17.75 15.11 1.73
C SER A 259 17.95 14.15 2.91
N GLU A 260 19.15 14.22 3.57
CA GLU A 260 19.40 13.41 4.77
C GLU A 260 18.40 13.70 5.89
N ARG A 261 17.90 14.94 5.99
CA ARG A 261 16.85 15.31 6.93
C ARG A 261 15.57 14.53 6.66
N THR A 262 15.15 14.48 5.41
CA THR A 262 13.93 13.77 4.99
C THR A 262 14.08 12.27 5.19
N ASN A 263 15.22 11.69 4.78
CA ASN A 263 15.51 10.28 4.99
C ASN A 263 15.55 9.91 6.49
N ALA A 264 16.18 10.74 7.34
CA ALA A 264 16.18 10.51 8.78
C ALA A 264 14.77 10.55 9.39
N ALA A 265 13.92 11.46 8.95
CA ALA A 265 12.52 11.53 9.38
C ALA A 265 11.72 10.31 8.89
N SER A 266 11.90 9.90 7.63
CA SER A 266 11.28 8.70 7.06
C SER A 266 11.70 7.44 7.82
N ARG A 267 13.00 7.27 8.09
CA ARG A 267 13.51 6.14 8.91
C ARG A 267 12.91 6.14 10.32
N SER A 268 12.85 7.31 10.97
CA SER A 268 12.28 7.43 12.32
C SER A 268 10.81 7.01 12.37
N LEU A 269 9.99 7.47 11.42
CA LEU A 269 8.59 7.05 11.32
C LEU A 269 8.49 5.57 10.91
N GLY A 270 9.30 5.12 9.95
CA GLY A 270 9.37 3.72 9.53
C GLY A 270 9.71 2.77 10.67
N LEU A 271 10.64 3.15 11.58
CA LEU A 271 10.97 2.37 12.78
C LEU A 271 9.78 2.28 13.74
N ALA A 272 9.03 3.36 13.94
CA ALA A 272 7.83 3.35 14.79
C ALA A 272 6.74 2.42 14.22
N LEU A 273 6.48 2.50 12.91
CA LEU A 273 5.55 1.62 12.20
C LEU A 273 6.03 0.16 12.21
N GLY A 274 7.32 -0.06 11.92
CA GLY A 274 7.95 -1.37 11.90
C GLY A 274 7.89 -2.07 13.26
N ALA A 275 8.12 -1.35 14.35
CA ALA A 275 8.01 -1.89 15.70
C ALA A 275 6.60 -2.39 16.02
N ALA A 276 5.56 -1.70 15.53
CA ALA A 276 4.17 -2.12 15.73
C ALA A 276 3.76 -3.28 14.81
N ALA A 277 4.18 -3.23 13.55
CA ALA A 277 3.85 -4.23 12.54
C ALA A 277 4.73 -5.50 12.63
N GLY A 278 5.87 -5.44 13.31
CA GLY A 278 6.91 -6.47 13.24
C GLY A 278 7.55 -6.53 11.85
N TYR A 279 7.78 -5.38 11.24
CA TYR A 279 8.44 -5.23 9.95
C TYR A 279 9.82 -4.61 10.13
N GLU A 280 10.79 -5.09 9.37
CA GLU A 280 12.12 -4.51 9.33
C GLU A 280 12.17 -3.36 8.30
N LEU A 281 13.04 -2.39 8.54
CA LEU A 281 13.39 -1.42 7.53
C LEU A 281 14.43 -2.03 6.60
N GLU A 282 14.14 -2.00 5.30
CA GLU A 282 15.09 -2.40 4.28
C GLU A 282 16.02 -1.23 3.97
N GLU A 283 17.33 -1.47 4.06
CA GLU A 283 18.35 -0.51 3.65
C GLU A 283 18.50 -0.57 2.12
N THR A 284 18.03 0.46 1.43
CA THR A 284 18.19 0.57 -0.03
C THR A 284 19.53 1.23 -0.37
N GLU A 285 20.48 0.46 -0.83
CA GLU A 285 21.75 0.98 -1.38
C GLU A 285 21.61 1.50 -2.81
N THR A 286 20.52 1.23 -3.50
CA THR A 286 20.31 1.55 -4.92
C THR A 286 19.42 2.77 -5.11
N LEU A 287 19.79 3.61 -6.10
CA LEU A 287 18.95 4.64 -6.69
C LEU A 287 17.83 3.96 -7.53
N ASP A 288 16.92 3.29 -6.87
CA ASP A 288 15.70 2.82 -7.53
C ASP A 288 14.70 3.98 -7.41
N GLY A 289 14.48 4.72 -8.43
CA GLY A 289 13.65 5.92 -8.43
C GLY A 289 12.34 5.70 -9.18
N GLY A 290 11.66 6.83 -9.50
CA GLY A 290 10.41 6.87 -10.25
C GLY A 290 9.18 6.49 -9.46
N GLY A 291 9.32 6.08 -8.19
CA GLY A 291 8.24 5.76 -7.28
C GLY A 291 7.64 7.00 -6.62
N TYR A 292 6.38 6.88 -6.17
CA TYR A 292 5.70 7.94 -5.45
C TYR A 292 6.43 8.35 -4.16
N LYS A 293 6.85 7.38 -3.34
CA LYS A 293 7.64 7.62 -2.12
C LYS A 293 8.89 8.43 -2.41
N ASP A 294 9.64 8.04 -3.44
CA ASP A 294 10.91 8.65 -3.82
C ASP A 294 10.72 10.10 -4.26
N TRP A 295 9.68 10.32 -5.05
CA TRP A 295 9.30 11.65 -5.51
C TRP A 295 8.83 12.55 -4.36
N ALA A 296 7.94 12.07 -3.48
CA ALA A 296 7.45 12.86 -2.35
C ALA A 296 8.60 13.22 -1.39
N ALA A 297 9.54 12.30 -1.16
CA ALA A 297 10.72 12.54 -0.33
C ALA A 297 11.71 13.52 -0.97
N SER A 298 11.98 13.40 -2.27
CA SER A 298 13.04 14.19 -2.94
C SER A 298 12.54 15.54 -3.45
N ALA A 299 11.33 15.59 -4.03
CA ALA A 299 10.81 16.81 -4.65
C ALA A 299 10.04 17.72 -3.67
N LEU A 300 9.48 17.15 -2.60
CA LEU A 300 8.62 17.88 -1.65
C LEU A 300 9.17 17.88 -0.21
N ASP A 301 10.29 17.22 0.07
CA ASP A 301 10.85 17.04 1.42
C ASP A 301 9.87 16.43 2.43
N ILE A 302 8.96 15.56 1.98
CA ILE A 302 7.96 14.90 2.80
C ILE A 302 8.48 13.54 3.26
N PRO A 303 8.53 13.25 4.58
CA PRO A 303 8.79 11.90 5.09
C PRO A 303 7.83 10.90 4.47
N SER A 304 8.38 9.93 3.74
CA SER A 304 7.59 9.03 2.91
C SER A 304 8.14 7.61 2.98
N MET A 305 7.25 6.62 2.97
CA MET A 305 7.67 5.23 3.00
C MET A 305 6.78 4.34 2.15
N THR A 306 7.36 3.25 1.67
CA THR A 306 6.64 2.12 1.10
C THR A 306 6.59 1.00 2.13
N ILE A 307 5.40 0.49 2.39
CA ILE A 307 5.13 -0.60 3.34
C ILE A 307 4.66 -1.80 2.55
N GLU A 308 5.47 -2.83 2.51
CA GLU A 308 5.21 -4.07 1.78
C GLU A 308 4.47 -5.06 2.68
N LEU A 309 3.24 -5.41 2.31
CA LEU A 309 2.40 -6.33 3.06
C LEU A 309 2.62 -7.77 2.63
N GLY A 310 2.41 -8.72 3.54
CA GLY A 310 2.39 -10.14 3.21
C GLY A 310 3.75 -10.71 2.78
N TYR A 311 3.74 -11.93 2.30
CA TYR A 311 4.94 -12.66 1.87
C TYR A 311 4.68 -13.42 0.57
N GLY A 312 5.75 -13.66 -0.22
CA GLY A 312 5.72 -14.46 -1.43
C GLY A 312 5.22 -13.70 -2.66
N ASP A 313 4.55 -14.39 -3.56
CA ASP A 313 4.21 -13.88 -4.87
C ASP A 313 2.94 -13.00 -4.88
N ASN A 314 2.82 -12.17 -5.89
CA ASN A 314 1.63 -11.37 -6.18
C ASN A 314 0.82 -11.99 -7.34
N PRO A 315 -0.53 -11.82 -7.36
CA PRO A 315 -1.34 -11.18 -6.31
C PRO A 315 -1.39 -11.99 -5.01
N GLN A 316 -1.40 -11.28 -3.88
CA GLN A 316 -1.48 -11.91 -2.57
C GLN A 316 -2.83 -12.60 -2.36
N ARG A 317 -2.81 -13.76 -1.71
CA ARG A 317 -4.04 -14.47 -1.35
C ARG A 317 -4.79 -13.72 -0.25
N LEU A 318 -6.11 -13.63 -0.35
CA LEU A 318 -6.96 -12.97 0.67
C LEU A 318 -6.81 -13.58 2.06
N THR A 319 -6.35 -14.82 2.17
CA THR A 319 -6.03 -15.46 3.47
C THR A 319 -4.89 -14.78 4.23
N ALA A 320 -4.06 -13.97 3.57
CA ALA A 320 -3.01 -13.18 4.21
C ALA A 320 -3.56 -11.85 4.80
N TYR A 321 -4.72 -11.37 4.33
CA TYR A 321 -5.29 -10.09 4.73
C TYR A 321 -5.50 -9.93 6.25
N PRO A 322 -6.07 -10.91 7.00
CA PRO A 322 -6.27 -10.73 8.44
C PRO A 322 -4.97 -10.44 9.20
N THR A 323 -3.86 -11.06 8.79
CA THR A 323 -2.54 -10.79 9.38
C THR A 323 -2.01 -9.42 8.97
N ALA A 324 -2.16 -9.04 7.70
CA ALA A 324 -1.75 -7.72 7.20
C ALA A 324 -2.54 -6.61 7.91
N ARG A 325 -3.86 -6.78 8.07
CA ARG A 325 -4.72 -5.86 8.83
C ARG A 325 -4.25 -5.71 10.28
N LEU A 326 -4.15 -6.82 11.01
CA LEU A 326 -3.75 -6.81 12.42
C LEU A 326 -2.41 -6.09 12.66
N ARG A 327 -1.48 -6.21 11.72
CA ARG A 327 -0.15 -5.59 11.80
C ARG A 327 -0.16 -4.08 11.50
N ASN A 328 -1.11 -3.62 10.71
CA ASN A 328 -1.04 -2.28 10.11
C ASN A 328 -2.28 -1.40 10.35
N GLU A 329 -3.38 -1.92 10.93
CA GLU A 329 -4.62 -1.12 11.08
C GLU A 329 -4.44 0.13 11.95
N THR A 330 -3.52 0.10 12.92
CA THR A 330 -3.20 1.23 13.80
C THR A 330 -2.17 2.20 13.25
N ALA A 331 -1.60 1.94 12.07
CA ALA A 331 -0.53 2.76 11.50
C ALA A 331 -0.88 4.25 11.34
N PRO A 332 -2.13 4.65 11.00
CA PRO A 332 -2.52 6.07 10.99
C PRO A 332 -2.33 6.75 12.36
N LEU A 333 -2.71 6.09 13.44
CA LEU A 333 -2.56 6.62 14.82
C LEU A 333 -1.09 6.70 15.24
N ILE A 334 -0.27 5.73 14.83
CA ILE A 334 1.19 5.75 15.07
C ILE A 334 1.84 6.92 14.33
N ALA A 335 1.42 7.19 13.09
CA ALA A 335 1.91 8.34 12.33
C ALA A 335 1.52 9.67 13.00
N ALA A 336 0.29 9.78 13.52
CA ALA A 336 -0.16 10.94 14.28
C ALA A 336 0.69 11.17 15.55
N ASP A 337 0.92 10.13 16.33
CA ASP A 337 1.74 10.22 17.54
C ASP A 337 3.20 10.57 17.23
N TRP A 338 3.73 10.02 16.13
CA TRP A 338 5.07 10.35 15.67
C TRP A 338 5.19 11.84 15.27
N LEU A 339 4.21 12.39 14.55
CA LEU A 339 4.18 13.80 14.14
C LEU A 339 4.22 14.74 15.36
N ARG A 340 3.40 14.49 16.37
CA ARG A 340 3.40 15.27 17.63
C ARG A 340 4.73 15.30 18.36
N GLN A 341 5.55 14.26 18.20
CA GLN A 341 6.82 14.12 18.89
C GLN A 341 8.01 14.68 18.11
N ASN A 342 7.89 14.84 16.78
CA ASN A 342 9.03 15.09 15.89
C ASN A 342 8.88 16.34 15.00
N ARG A 343 7.74 17.04 15.06
CA ARG A 343 7.45 18.24 14.27
C ARG A 343 7.26 19.50 15.10
#